data_6eb50bd4cc2c54705e4de001492de1ff
#
_entry.id   6eb50bd4cc2c54705e4de001492de1ff
#
_cell.length_a   1.000
_cell.length_b   1.000
_cell.length_c   1.000
_cell.angle_alpha   90.00
_cell.angle_beta   90.00
_cell.angle_gamma   90.00
#
_symmetry.space_group_name_H-M   'P 1'
#
loop_
_entity.id
_entity.type
_entity.pdbx_description
1 polymer ?
#
loop_
_entity_poly.entity_id
_entity_poly.type
_entity_poly.pdbx_seq_one_letter_code
_entity_poly.pdbx_strand_id
1 'polypeptide(L)'
;LKQVAEDAVLNANYIKARLSDLMSPAFPEGPCMHEALFDDAWLEDTGVTTLDFAKAMIDEGFHPMTMYFPLVVHGAMLIEPTESQAKEDLDQFIAALRSLAERAKSGTAADEFKAAPRFSPRRRLDETLAARKPVLRWRPSNSFKQAAE
;
A
#
# COMPACT_ATOMS: atom_id res chain seq x y z
N LEU A 1 20.56 -1.47 19.24
CA LEU A 1 19.62 -2.47 18.70
C LEU A 1 18.33 -2.55 19.52
N LYS A 2 18.35 -2.50 20.86
CA LYS A 2 17.13 -2.57 21.68
C LYS A 2 16.15 -1.45 21.33
N GLN A 3 16.60 -0.20 21.34
CA GLN A 3 15.76 0.96 20.98
C GLN A 3 15.22 0.89 19.58
N VAL A 4 16.00 0.43 18.58
CA VAL A 4 15.55 0.22 17.20
C VAL A 4 14.31 -0.67 17.18
N ALA A 5 14.34 -1.79 17.90
CA ALA A 5 13.18 -2.69 17.95
C ALA A 5 11.99 -2.08 18.70
N GLU A 6 12.24 -1.35 19.79
CA GLU A 6 11.19 -0.67 20.56
C GLU A 6 10.50 0.42 19.72
N ASP A 7 11.27 1.23 18.97
CA ASP A 7 10.74 2.29 18.13
C ASP A 7 9.93 1.70 16.94
N ALA A 8 10.41 0.61 16.31
CA ALA A 8 9.67 -0.07 15.26
C ALA A 8 8.30 -0.60 15.75
N VAL A 9 8.29 -1.23 16.92
CA VAL A 9 7.03 -1.72 17.55
C VAL A 9 6.12 -0.55 17.92
N LEU A 10 6.66 0.53 18.46
CA LEU A 10 5.89 1.73 18.80
C LEU A 10 5.23 2.34 17.55
N ASN A 11 5.99 2.50 16.46
CA ASN A 11 5.52 3.08 15.22
C ASN A 11 4.39 2.23 14.59
N ALA A 12 4.53 0.90 14.56
CA ALA A 12 3.50 0.01 14.04
C ALA A 12 2.21 0.08 14.88
N ASN A 13 2.32 0.08 16.21
CA ASN A 13 1.17 0.20 17.08
C ASN A 13 0.51 1.59 17.00
N TYR A 14 1.29 2.64 16.79
CA TYR A 14 0.75 3.96 16.54
C TYR A 14 -0.12 4.00 15.28
N ILE A 15 0.36 3.45 14.17
CA ILE A 15 -0.43 3.33 12.92
C ILE A 15 -1.69 2.50 13.17
N LYS A 16 -1.57 1.32 13.80
CA LYS A 16 -2.71 0.47 14.12
C LYS A 16 -3.79 1.24 14.90
N ALA A 17 -3.40 1.90 15.98
CA ALA A 17 -4.31 2.65 16.83
C ALA A 17 -5.02 3.80 16.11
N ARG A 18 -4.32 4.48 15.18
CA ARG A 18 -4.84 5.65 14.46
C ARG A 18 -5.70 5.31 13.25
N LEU A 19 -5.72 4.04 12.81
CA LEU A 19 -6.49 3.59 11.65
C LEU A 19 -7.62 2.62 12.00
N SER A 20 -7.64 2.05 13.20
CA SER A 20 -8.60 0.99 13.60
C SER A 20 -10.06 1.42 13.63
N ASP A 21 -10.36 2.71 13.58
CA ASP A 21 -11.72 3.26 13.46
C ASP A 21 -12.23 3.27 12.00
N LEU A 22 -11.32 3.20 11.03
CA LEU A 22 -11.65 3.25 9.59
C LEU A 22 -11.33 1.96 8.85
N MET A 23 -10.22 1.33 9.20
CA MET A 23 -9.73 0.08 8.60
C MET A 23 -9.84 -1.04 9.63
N SER A 24 -10.10 -2.28 9.19
CA SER A 24 -10.21 -3.42 10.11
C SER A 24 -8.85 -4.07 10.38
N PRO A 25 -8.31 -3.98 11.62
CA PRO A 25 -7.14 -4.77 11.98
C PRO A 25 -7.46 -6.26 11.90
N ALA A 26 -6.61 -7.04 11.22
CA ALA A 26 -6.79 -8.50 11.11
C ALA A 26 -6.74 -9.21 12.48
N PHE A 27 -6.00 -8.63 13.42
CA PHE A 27 -5.92 -9.07 14.82
C PHE A 27 -6.16 -7.86 15.73
N PRO A 28 -7.42 -7.58 16.10
CA PRO A 28 -7.77 -6.38 16.86
C PRO A 28 -7.24 -6.43 18.32
N GLU A 29 -7.14 -7.62 18.89
CA GLU A 29 -6.77 -7.81 20.29
C GLU A 29 -5.27 -7.55 20.53
N GLY A 30 -4.96 -6.70 21.50
CA GLY A 30 -3.60 -6.43 21.94
C GLY A 30 -2.72 -5.66 20.94
N PRO A 31 -1.45 -5.46 21.30
CA PRO A 31 -0.48 -4.81 20.43
C PRO A 31 0.00 -5.74 19.31
N CYS A 32 0.42 -5.14 18.19
CA CYS A 32 1.20 -5.83 17.17
C CYS A 32 2.70 -5.72 17.46
N MET A 33 3.49 -6.50 16.74
CA MET A 33 4.95 -6.35 16.73
C MET A 33 5.34 -5.14 15.86
N HIS A 34 6.30 -5.27 14.98
CA HIS A 34 6.79 -4.18 14.12
C HIS A 34 5.96 -3.96 12.84
N GLU A 35 4.87 -4.70 12.68
CA GLU A 35 4.00 -4.65 11.50
C GLU A 35 2.53 -4.48 11.92
N ALA A 36 1.83 -3.54 11.31
CA ALA A 36 0.39 -3.39 11.47
C ALA A 36 -0.33 -4.06 10.30
N LEU A 37 -1.14 -5.07 10.59
CA LEU A 37 -1.86 -5.86 9.61
C LEU A 37 -3.35 -5.54 9.62
N PHE A 38 -3.88 -5.20 8.46
CA PHE A 38 -5.31 -4.97 8.21
C PHE A 38 -5.80 -5.97 7.16
N ASP A 39 -7.06 -6.37 7.25
CA ASP A 39 -7.79 -7.08 6.21
C ASP A 39 -8.55 -6.10 5.30
N ASP A 40 -9.30 -6.62 4.33
CA ASP A 40 -10.09 -5.81 3.39
C ASP A 40 -11.60 -5.79 3.70
N ALA A 41 -12.02 -6.28 4.87
CA ALA A 41 -13.44 -6.30 5.23
C ALA A 41 -14.07 -4.89 5.24
N TRP A 42 -13.29 -3.87 5.57
CA TRP A 42 -13.70 -2.47 5.54
C TRP A 42 -13.91 -1.89 4.13
N LEU A 43 -13.45 -2.60 3.08
CA LEU A 43 -13.66 -2.27 1.66
C LEU A 43 -14.86 -3.00 1.05
N GLU A 44 -15.56 -3.85 1.82
CA GLU A 44 -16.74 -4.56 1.35
C GLU A 44 -17.77 -3.56 0.79
N ASP A 45 -18.40 -3.90 -0.33
CA ASP A 45 -19.40 -3.09 -1.04
C ASP A 45 -18.90 -1.73 -1.61
N THR A 46 -17.61 -1.38 -1.44
CA THR A 46 -17.07 -0.12 -2.00
C THR A 46 -16.71 -0.22 -3.49
N GLY A 47 -16.55 -1.43 -4.01
CA GLY A 47 -16.02 -1.68 -5.36
C GLY A 47 -14.52 -1.41 -5.52
N VAL A 48 -13.81 -1.17 -4.42
CA VAL A 48 -12.36 -0.95 -4.33
C VAL A 48 -11.68 -2.19 -3.76
N THR A 49 -10.64 -2.68 -4.41
CA THR A 49 -9.83 -3.81 -3.92
C THR A 49 -8.60 -3.31 -3.15
N THR A 50 -7.96 -4.20 -2.38
CA THR A 50 -6.65 -3.92 -1.76
C THR A 50 -5.63 -3.39 -2.77
N LEU A 51 -5.59 -3.99 -3.97
CA LEU A 51 -4.69 -3.54 -5.05
C LEU A 51 -5.03 -2.12 -5.51
N ASP A 52 -6.31 -1.80 -5.68
CA ASP A 52 -6.75 -0.47 -6.09
C ASP A 52 -6.35 0.58 -5.04
N PHE A 53 -6.55 0.25 -3.78
CA PHE A 53 -6.20 1.09 -2.65
C PHE A 53 -4.67 1.35 -2.59
N ALA A 54 -3.87 0.30 -2.73
CA ALA A 54 -2.41 0.43 -2.75
C ALA A 54 -1.91 1.24 -3.96
N LYS A 55 -2.55 1.11 -5.13
CA LYS A 55 -2.21 1.94 -6.29
C LYS A 55 -2.56 3.42 -6.08
N ALA A 56 -3.65 3.71 -5.36
CA ALA A 56 -4.00 5.08 -4.99
C ALA A 56 -2.99 5.71 -4.01
N MET A 57 -2.38 4.92 -3.12
CA MET A 57 -1.30 5.38 -2.24
C MET A 57 -0.10 5.93 -3.02
N ILE A 58 0.21 5.36 -4.19
CA ILE A 58 1.30 5.86 -5.07
C ILE A 58 0.98 7.28 -5.54
N ASP A 59 -0.28 7.57 -5.86
CA ASP A 59 -0.72 8.90 -6.30
C ASP A 59 -0.65 9.93 -5.16
N GLU A 60 -0.76 9.50 -3.90
CA GLU A 60 -0.55 10.34 -2.71
C GLU A 60 0.94 10.52 -2.36
N GLY A 61 1.86 9.91 -3.13
CA GLY A 61 3.30 10.06 -2.96
C GLY A 61 3.94 9.10 -1.95
N PHE A 62 3.21 8.07 -1.53
CA PHE A 62 3.70 7.08 -0.57
C PHE A 62 4.04 5.74 -1.23
N HIS A 63 5.02 5.05 -0.67
CA HIS A 63 5.23 3.64 -0.96
C HIS A 63 4.05 2.83 -0.40
N PRO A 64 3.37 2.03 -1.23
CA PRO A 64 2.25 1.23 -0.75
C PRO A 64 2.75 0.08 0.15
N MET A 65 1.86 -0.36 1.02
CA MET A 65 2.09 -1.50 1.91
C MET A 65 2.29 -2.82 1.12
N THR A 66 2.82 -3.84 1.78
CA THR A 66 2.78 -5.22 1.27
C THR A 66 1.34 -5.71 1.22
N MET A 67 0.91 -6.19 0.06
CA MET A 67 -0.45 -6.63 -0.18
C MET A 67 -0.56 -8.14 -0.27
N TYR A 68 -1.74 -8.68 0.11
CA TYR A 68 -2.09 -10.11 -0.02
C TYR A 68 -1.13 -11.04 0.71
N PHE A 69 -0.46 -10.54 1.73
CA PHE A 69 0.43 -11.29 2.60
C PHE A 69 0.27 -10.80 4.06
N PRO A 70 0.18 -11.71 5.05
CA PRO A 70 0.22 -13.18 4.95
C PRO A 70 -1.05 -13.78 4.33
N LEU A 71 -0.92 -14.93 3.66
CA LEU A 71 -2.02 -15.58 2.90
C LEU A 71 -3.20 -16.02 3.78
N VAL A 72 -3.02 -16.08 5.10
CA VAL A 72 -4.08 -16.43 6.06
C VAL A 72 -5.05 -15.27 6.33
N VAL A 73 -4.74 -14.07 5.86
CA VAL A 73 -5.60 -12.89 5.98
C VAL A 73 -6.07 -12.48 4.60
N HIS A 74 -7.40 -12.46 4.42
CA HIS A 74 -8.00 -12.05 3.14
C HIS A 74 -7.70 -10.57 2.87
N GLY A 75 -7.34 -10.25 1.64
CA GLY A 75 -7.06 -8.87 1.23
C GLY A 75 -5.99 -8.16 2.06
N ALA A 76 -5.08 -8.90 2.67
CA ALA A 76 -4.09 -8.41 3.62
C ALA A 76 -3.37 -7.14 3.17
N MET A 77 -3.26 -6.18 4.07
CA MET A 77 -2.46 -4.95 3.96
C MET A 77 -1.49 -4.91 5.14
N LEU A 78 -0.22 -5.21 4.88
CA LEU A 78 0.82 -5.30 5.89
C LEU A 78 1.67 -4.03 5.85
N ILE A 79 1.61 -3.23 6.90
CA ILE A 79 2.32 -1.94 7.03
C ILE A 79 3.46 -2.11 8.02
N GLU A 80 4.68 -1.92 7.54
CA GLU A 80 5.90 -1.99 8.32
C GLU A 80 6.59 -0.61 8.37
N PRO A 81 6.24 0.25 9.34
CA PRO A 81 6.99 1.47 9.57
C PRO A 81 8.26 1.14 10.34
N THR A 82 9.40 1.42 9.77
CA THR A 82 10.67 1.17 10.47
C THR A 82 10.90 2.19 11.60
N GLU A 83 11.91 1.94 12.42
CA GLU A 83 12.35 2.83 13.49
C GLU A 83 12.83 4.20 13.00
N SER A 84 13.20 4.29 11.73
CA SER A 84 13.69 5.53 11.11
C SER A 84 12.60 6.55 10.78
N GLN A 85 11.33 6.17 10.89
CA GLN A 85 10.22 7.07 10.59
C GLN A 85 9.95 8.01 11.76
N ALA A 86 9.98 9.32 11.49
CA ALA A 86 9.59 10.32 12.47
C ALA A 86 8.07 10.33 12.67
N LYS A 87 7.62 10.82 13.82
CA LYS A 87 6.17 10.91 14.10
C LYS A 87 5.42 11.74 13.05
N GLU A 88 6.04 12.81 12.58
CA GLU A 88 5.48 13.69 11.54
C GLU A 88 5.28 12.95 10.22
N ASP A 89 6.20 12.06 9.84
CA ASP A 89 6.08 11.22 8.63
C ASP A 89 4.95 10.21 8.79
N LEU A 90 4.84 9.58 9.97
CA LEU A 90 3.74 8.67 10.29
C LEU A 90 2.38 9.40 10.27
N ASP A 91 2.31 10.61 10.80
CA ASP A 91 1.08 11.40 10.80
C ASP A 91 0.63 11.76 9.36
N GLN A 92 1.56 12.10 8.47
CA GLN A 92 1.27 12.36 7.05
C GLN A 92 0.79 11.07 6.34
N PHE A 93 1.48 9.96 6.58
CA PHE A 93 1.08 8.66 6.04
C PHE A 93 -0.32 8.24 6.51
N ILE A 94 -0.59 8.37 7.81
CA ILE A 94 -1.90 8.09 8.40
C ILE A 94 -2.97 9.00 7.80
N ALA A 95 -2.69 10.28 7.64
CA ALA A 95 -3.64 11.24 7.05
C ALA A 95 -3.99 10.86 5.60
N ALA A 96 -3.01 10.43 4.79
CA ALA A 96 -3.24 9.95 3.44
C ALA A 96 -4.10 8.67 3.43
N LEU A 97 -3.78 7.69 4.27
CA LEU A 97 -4.57 6.45 4.41
C LEU A 97 -6.02 6.75 4.84
N ARG A 98 -6.21 7.63 5.82
CA ARG A 98 -7.55 8.03 6.27
C ARG A 98 -8.36 8.70 5.16
N SER A 99 -7.76 9.66 4.45
CA SER A 99 -8.39 10.34 3.32
C SER A 99 -8.81 9.35 2.23
N LEU A 100 -7.93 8.42 1.86
CA LEU A 100 -8.25 7.38 0.89
C LEU A 100 -9.34 6.43 1.40
N ALA A 101 -9.29 6.02 2.66
CA ALA A 101 -10.29 5.12 3.25
C ALA A 101 -11.68 5.77 3.28
N GLU A 102 -11.78 7.04 3.67
CA GLU A 102 -13.03 7.80 3.65
C GLU A 102 -13.59 7.95 2.22
N ARG A 103 -12.73 8.22 1.25
CA ARG A 103 -13.11 8.28 -0.18
C ARG A 103 -13.59 6.93 -0.70
N ALA A 104 -12.90 5.84 -0.39
CA ALA A 104 -13.34 4.50 -0.77
C ALA A 104 -14.73 4.18 -0.18
N LYS A 105 -14.93 4.46 1.11
CA LYS A 105 -16.22 4.23 1.80
C LYS A 105 -17.37 5.12 1.33
N SER A 106 -17.08 6.23 0.64
CA SER A 106 -18.15 7.08 0.07
C SER A 106 -18.96 6.37 -1.01
N GLY A 107 -18.47 5.26 -1.56
CA GLY A 107 -19.10 4.48 -2.61
C GLY A 107 -19.11 5.14 -4.00
N THR A 108 -18.56 6.34 -4.14
CA THR A 108 -18.55 7.10 -5.41
C THR A 108 -17.19 7.14 -6.10
N ALA A 109 -16.14 6.65 -5.45
CA ALA A 109 -14.76 6.80 -5.89
C ALA A 109 -14.16 5.54 -6.55
N ALA A 110 -14.91 4.45 -6.73
CA ALA A 110 -14.40 3.18 -7.23
C ALA A 110 -13.64 3.32 -8.57
N ASP A 111 -14.16 4.09 -9.52
CA ASP A 111 -13.51 4.29 -10.83
C ASP A 111 -12.20 5.09 -10.70
N GLU A 112 -12.12 6.02 -9.77
CA GLU A 112 -10.90 6.76 -9.46
C GLU A 112 -9.81 5.81 -8.93
N PHE A 113 -10.14 4.95 -7.98
CA PHE A 113 -9.22 3.95 -7.44
C PHE A 113 -8.77 2.94 -8.51
N LYS A 114 -9.68 2.47 -9.37
CA LYS A 114 -9.35 1.58 -10.49
C LYS A 114 -8.43 2.25 -11.53
N ALA A 115 -8.51 3.56 -11.69
CA ALA A 115 -7.65 4.31 -12.59
C ALA A 115 -6.26 4.59 -12.02
N ALA A 116 -6.05 4.41 -10.71
CA ALA A 116 -4.76 4.63 -10.06
C ALA A 116 -3.71 3.56 -10.45
N PRO A 117 -2.40 3.89 -10.49
CA PRO A 117 -1.83 5.22 -10.28
C PRO A 117 -2.01 6.12 -11.52
N ARG A 118 -2.36 7.37 -11.32
CA ARG A 118 -2.60 8.35 -12.40
C ARG A 118 -1.40 9.25 -12.66
N PHE A 119 -0.63 9.55 -11.62
CA PHE A 119 0.47 10.51 -11.64
C PHE A 119 1.86 9.85 -11.70
N SER A 120 1.92 8.54 -11.56
CA SER A 120 3.16 7.77 -11.77
C SER A 120 3.53 7.73 -13.27
N PRO A 121 4.84 7.73 -13.63
CA PRO A 121 5.30 7.55 -15.01
C PRO A 121 4.82 6.25 -15.66
N ARG A 122 4.53 5.24 -14.86
CA ARG A 122 3.94 3.98 -15.31
C ARG A 122 2.58 3.79 -14.65
N ARG A 123 1.63 3.38 -15.48
CA ARG A 123 0.30 2.94 -15.05
C ARG A 123 0.36 1.53 -14.51
N ARG A 124 -0.78 0.86 -14.39
CA ARG A 124 -0.84 -0.56 -14.01
C ARG A 124 -0.04 -1.40 -14.98
N LEU A 125 0.80 -2.26 -14.42
CA LEU A 125 1.62 -3.19 -15.19
C LEU A 125 0.81 -4.46 -15.49
N ASP A 126 1.13 -5.12 -16.61
CA ASP A 126 0.60 -6.47 -16.89
C ASP A 126 1.41 -7.51 -16.12
N GLU A 127 1.05 -7.70 -14.85
CA GLU A 127 1.72 -8.62 -13.94
C GLU A 127 1.58 -10.07 -14.40
N THR A 128 0.44 -10.41 -15.03
CA THR A 128 0.19 -11.75 -15.59
C THR A 128 1.15 -12.05 -16.73
N LEU A 129 1.31 -11.11 -17.67
CA LEU A 129 2.28 -11.25 -18.74
C LEU A 129 3.71 -11.33 -18.22
N ALA A 130 4.06 -10.48 -17.25
CA ALA A 130 5.38 -10.50 -16.63
C ALA A 130 5.70 -11.84 -15.95
N ALA A 131 4.73 -12.46 -15.28
CA ALA A 131 4.90 -13.77 -14.67
C ALA A 131 4.97 -14.91 -15.69
N ARG A 132 4.13 -14.88 -16.74
CA ARG A 132 4.05 -15.96 -17.73
C ARG A 132 5.14 -15.92 -18.79
N LYS A 133 5.62 -14.70 -19.15
CA LYS A 133 6.62 -14.48 -20.19
C LYS A 133 7.66 -13.46 -19.70
N PRO A 134 8.47 -13.81 -18.68
CA PRO A 134 9.40 -12.86 -18.08
C PRO A 134 10.50 -12.45 -19.06
N VAL A 135 10.74 -11.14 -19.15
CA VAL A 135 11.89 -10.58 -19.87
C VAL A 135 12.95 -10.24 -18.84
N LEU A 136 13.88 -11.18 -18.61
CA LEU A 136 14.90 -11.10 -17.55
C LEU A 136 16.11 -10.23 -17.91
N ARG A 137 16.16 -9.72 -19.15
CA ARG A 137 17.24 -8.86 -19.63
C ARG A 137 16.67 -7.64 -20.32
N TRP A 138 17.10 -6.47 -19.88
CA TRP A 138 16.85 -5.25 -20.65
C TRP A 138 17.65 -5.26 -21.96
N ARG A 139 17.01 -4.83 -23.06
CA ARG A 139 17.64 -4.56 -24.35
C ARG A 139 17.14 -3.20 -24.85
N PRO A 140 18.04 -2.35 -25.43
CA PRO A 140 17.60 -1.11 -26.04
C PRO A 140 16.55 -1.39 -27.11
N SER A 141 15.51 -0.56 -27.18
CA SER A 141 14.59 -0.59 -28.31
C SER A 141 15.32 -0.14 -29.59
N ASN A 142 14.88 -0.64 -30.74
CA ASN A 142 15.49 -0.25 -32.03
C ASN A 142 15.45 1.26 -32.30
N SER A 143 14.54 2.01 -31.67
CA SER A 143 14.48 3.48 -31.72
C SER A 143 15.71 4.17 -31.10
N PHE A 144 16.39 3.55 -30.15
CA PHE A 144 17.66 4.08 -29.60
C PHE A 144 18.88 3.79 -30.49
N LYS A 145 18.80 2.80 -31.37
CA LYS A 145 19.89 2.51 -32.32
C LYS A 145 19.96 3.52 -33.46
N GLN A 146 18.81 4.06 -33.88
CA GLN A 146 18.75 5.06 -34.97
C GLN A 146 19.17 6.47 -34.54
N ALA A 147 19.22 6.76 -33.25
CA ALA A 147 19.68 8.07 -32.73
C ALA A 147 21.18 8.12 -32.44
N ALA A 148 21.91 6.98 -32.57
CA ALA A 148 23.34 6.86 -32.31
C ALA A 148 24.18 6.66 -33.61
N GLU A 149 23.54 6.62 -34.78
CA GLU A 149 24.13 6.67 -36.12
C GLU A 149 23.98 8.10 -36.71
#